data_f60940c015551275a7d47c1705d24e32
#
_entry.id   f60940c015551275a7d47c1705d24e32
#
_cell.length_a   1.000
_cell.length_b   1.000
_cell.length_c   1.000
_cell.angle_alpha   90.00
_cell.angle_beta   90.00
_cell.angle_gamma   90.00
#
_symmetry.space_group_name_H-M   'P 1'
#
loop_
_entity.id
_entity.type
_entity.pdbx_description
1 polymer ?
#
loop_
_entity_poly.entity_id
_entity_poly.type
_entity_poly.pdbx_seq_one_letter_code
_entity_poly.pdbx_strand_id
1 'polypeptide(L)'
;MLASMPRKLRLEFPDACYHAINRGNYRRNLFEPQGAAEAFETCLFEACAAFGWRLHAFAIMRNHFHLAVETPEPNLSDGMKWLQGTWAMRFNRYRGATGRPFQGRFKALHVEPGHALARVAHYIHLNPVRAKILGAERLPEFRWSSLWWYLQKKRPECLVAETVLAESGGLADTKTGWRRYTDYLAVLAEEDSKRRGEKFGRLSRGWVIGTEGFKAELHRKLTRGNADAERIELLGGDRAARQQLREEAWEKKLRAIAKELRVDLGALPAQKSAPEKVRLAAAMKASTSVSNGWLAKRLAMGEPASVSQFVRRLR
;
A
#
# COMPACT_ATOMS: atom_id res chain seq x y z
N MET A 1 34.95 1.16 -1.95
CA MET A 1 33.82 0.34 -2.46
C MET A 1 32.63 0.55 -1.54
N LEU A 2 31.60 1.32 -1.96
CA LEU A 2 30.35 1.42 -1.23
C LEU A 2 29.64 0.09 -1.43
N ALA A 3 29.57 -0.75 -0.40
CA ALA A 3 28.78 -1.96 -0.40
C ALA A 3 27.34 -1.60 -0.73
N SER A 4 26.83 -2.08 -1.85
CA SER A 4 25.42 -1.97 -2.23
C SER A 4 24.59 -2.56 -1.09
N MET A 5 23.90 -1.74 -0.34
CA MET A 5 22.94 -2.24 0.65
C MET A 5 21.96 -3.17 -0.06
N PRO A 6 21.80 -4.41 0.40
CA PRO A 6 20.86 -5.35 -0.22
C PRO A 6 19.47 -4.74 -0.23
N ARG A 7 18.78 -4.88 -1.38
CA ARG A 7 17.41 -4.38 -1.53
C ARG A 7 16.51 -5.07 -0.51
N LYS A 8 15.72 -4.29 0.21
CA LYS A 8 14.77 -4.82 1.18
C LYS A 8 13.74 -5.72 0.48
N LEU A 9 13.50 -6.89 1.06
CA LEU A 9 12.52 -7.86 0.60
C LEU A 9 11.09 -7.32 0.79
N ARG A 10 10.16 -7.76 -0.06
CA ARG A 10 8.72 -7.46 0.07
C ARG A 10 8.01 -8.67 0.62
N LEU A 11 6.97 -8.45 1.42
CA LEU A 11 6.08 -9.53 1.84
C LEU A 11 5.21 -9.89 0.65
N GLU A 12 5.40 -11.09 0.11
CA GLU A 12 4.57 -11.67 -0.93
C GLU A 12 4.20 -13.09 -0.52
N PHE A 13 2.97 -13.48 -0.74
CA PHE A 13 2.45 -14.82 -0.42
C PHE A 13 1.33 -15.18 -1.40
N PRO A 14 1.01 -16.47 -1.58
CA PRO A 14 -0.07 -16.91 -2.45
C PRO A 14 -1.40 -16.25 -2.09
N ASP A 15 -2.23 -15.98 -3.10
CA ASP A 15 -3.57 -15.37 -3.00
C ASP A 15 -3.60 -14.00 -2.30
N ALA A 16 -2.46 -13.31 -2.28
CA ALA A 16 -2.40 -11.98 -1.70
C ALA A 16 -3.04 -10.93 -2.62
N CYS A 17 -3.88 -10.09 -2.04
CA CYS A 17 -4.48 -8.96 -2.73
C CYS A 17 -3.72 -7.67 -2.43
N TYR A 18 -3.57 -6.83 -3.46
CA TYR A 18 -2.81 -5.60 -3.37
C TYR A 18 -3.51 -4.43 -4.05
N HIS A 19 -3.34 -3.25 -3.48
CA HIS A 19 -3.55 -2.00 -4.18
C HIS A 19 -2.19 -1.47 -4.65
N ALA A 20 -1.86 -1.69 -5.91
CA ALA A 20 -0.61 -1.26 -6.52
C ALA A 20 -0.76 0.09 -7.23
N ILE A 21 0.20 0.99 -7.00
CA ILE A 21 0.17 2.38 -7.49
C ILE A 21 1.57 2.78 -7.96
N ASN A 22 1.68 3.44 -9.09
CA ASN A 22 2.89 4.19 -9.42
C ASN A 22 2.54 5.47 -10.19
N ARG A 23 3.49 6.40 -10.20
CA ARG A 23 3.30 7.74 -10.75
C ARG A 23 4.47 8.14 -11.64
N GLY A 24 4.18 9.01 -12.57
CA GLY A 24 5.18 9.63 -13.43
C GLY A 24 6.23 10.40 -12.63
N ASN A 25 7.47 10.28 -13.09
CA ASN A 25 8.58 11.06 -12.55
C ASN A 25 8.26 12.56 -12.66
N TYR A 26 8.54 13.33 -11.59
CA TYR A 26 8.15 14.74 -11.48
C TYR A 26 6.66 15.02 -11.72
N ARG A 27 5.77 14.03 -11.50
CA ARG A 27 4.33 14.08 -11.77
C ARG A 27 3.97 14.36 -13.24
N ARG A 28 4.87 14.05 -14.17
CA ARG A 28 4.63 14.21 -15.61
C ARG A 28 3.46 13.36 -16.08
N ASN A 29 2.72 13.87 -17.05
CA ASN A 29 1.61 13.17 -17.69
C ASN A 29 2.15 12.05 -18.60
N LEU A 30 2.24 10.85 -18.06
CA LEU A 30 2.81 9.69 -18.78
C LEU A 30 1.83 9.09 -19.78
N PHE A 31 0.54 9.13 -19.47
CA PHE A 31 -0.50 8.41 -20.21
C PHE A 31 -1.37 9.33 -21.08
N GLU A 32 -1.06 10.62 -21.12
CA GLU A 32 -1.74 11.60 -21.96
C GLU A 32 -1.32 11.55 -23.45
N PRO A 33 -0.04 11.26 -23.80
CA PRO A 33 0.34 11.11 -25.19
C PRO A 33 -0.45 9.99 -25.87
N GLN A 34 -0.82 10.22 -27.14
CA GLN A 34 -1.59 9.26 -27.93
C GLN A 34 -0.95 7.86 -27.89
N GLY A 35 -1.77 6.83 -27.67
CA GLY A 35 -1.34 5.44 -27.57
C GLY A 35 -0.62 5.05 -26.26
N ALA A 36 -0.22 6.00 -25.41
CA ALA A 36 0.55 5.68 -24.20
C ALA A 36 -0.27 4.89 -23.16
N ALA A 37 -1.53 5.29 -22.96
CA ALA A 37 -2.44 4.58 -22.05
C ALA A 37 -2.83 3.20 -22.62
N GLU A 38 -3.09 3.11 -23.93
CA GLU A 38 -3.38 1.86 -24.63
C GLU A 38 -2.20 0.87 -24.53
N ALA A 39 -0.98 1.34 -24.79
CA ALA A 39 0.22 0.53 -24.65
C ALA A 39 0.43 0.03 -23.21
N PHE A 40 0.07 0.84 -22.19
CA PHE A 40 0.13 0.41 -20.81
C PHE A 40 -0.93 -0.64 -20.49
N GLU A 41 -2.17 -0.44 -20.93
CA GLU A 41 -3.25 -1.41 -20.77
C GLU A 41 -2.91 -2.75 -21.42
N THR A 42 -2.34 -2.73 -22.62
CA THR A 42 -1.84 -3.94 -23.31
C THR A 42 -0.78 -4.64 -22.46
N CYS A 43 0.25 -3.91 -21.99
CA CYS A 43 1.27 -4.48 -21.12
C CYS A 43 0.68 -5.01 -19.80
N LEU A 44 -0.37 -4.37 -19.26
CA LEU A 44 -1.05 -4.83 -18.04
C LEU A 44 -1.71 -6.18 -18.27
N PHE A 45 -2.43 -6.37 -19.35
CA PHE A 45 -3.07 -7.65 -19.68
C PHE A 45 -2.04 -8.73 -20.04
N GLU A 46 -0.97 -8.38 -20.74
CA GLU A 46 0.17 -9.27 -20.97
C GLU A 46 0.80 -9.71 -19.63
N ALA A 47 0.97 -8.81 -18.65
CA ALA A 47 1.47 -9.14 -17.34
C ALA A 47 0.51 -10.06 -16.58
N CYS A 48 -0.80 -9.77 -16.60
CA CYS A 48 -1.79 -10.64 -15.97
C CYS A 48 -1.72 -12.06 -16.52
N ALA A 49 -1.62 -12.23 -17.84
CA ALA A 49 -1.49 -13.55 -18.47
C ALA A 49 -0.18 -14.24 -18.10
N ALA A 50 0.94 -13.52 -18.11
CA ALA A 50 2.27 -14.09 -17.84
C ALA A 50 2.49 -14.49 -16.37
N PHE A 51 1.88 -13.76 -15.43
CA PHE A 51 2.07 -13.95 -13.99
C PHE A 51 0.85 -14.55 -13.30
N GLY A 52 -0.21 -14.91 -14.02
CA GLY A 52 -1.43 -15.49 -13.49
C GLY A 52 -2.23 -14.53 -12.59
N TRP A 53 -2.12 -13.21 -12.80
CA TRP A 53 -2.78 -12.23 -11.95
C TRP A 53 -4.29 -12.15 -12.23
N ARG A 54 -5.05 -11.96 -11.15
CA ARG A 54 -6.48 -11.68 -11.19
C ARG A 54 -6.68 -10.18 -10.89
N LEU A 55 -7.31 -9.47 -11.81
CA LEU A 55 -7.42 -8.02 -11.74
C LEU A 55 -8.87 -7.62 -11.38
N HIS A 56 -9.08 -7.11 -10.17
CA HIS A 56 -10.40 -6.71 -9.67
C HIS A 56 -10.79 -5.30 -10.08
N ALA A 57 -9.82 -4.40 -10.18
CA ALA A 57 -10.03 -3.05 -10.71
C ALA A 57 -8.72 -2.43 -11.20
N PHE A 58 -8.82 -1.56 -12.20
CA PHE A 58 -7.74 -0.66 -12.56
C PHE A 58 -8.27 0.69 -13.03
N ALA A 59 -7.43 1.72 -12.93
CA ALA A 59 -7.61 3.01 -13.57
C ALA A 59 -6.25 3.57 -13.98
N ILE A 60 -6.12 3.97 -15.24
CA ILE A 60 -4.94 4.62 -15.80
C ILE A 60 -5.28 6.10 -15.89
N MET A 61 -4.69 6.90 -15.02
CA MET A 61 -4.88 8.34 -14.92
C MET A 61 -3.79 9.05 -15.75
N ARG A 62 -3.91 10.35 -15.97
CA ARG A 62 -2.93 11.12 -16.79
C ARG A 62 -1.47 10.88 -16.40
N ASN A 63 -1.16 10.78 -15.12
CA ASN A 63 0.22 10.68 -14.61
C ASN A 63 0.47 9.54 -13.63
N HIS A 64 -0.49 8.69 -13.38
CA HIS A 64 -0.37 7.55 -12.45
C HIS A 64 -1.40 6.48 -12.81
N PHE A 65 -1.21 5.30 -12.23
CA PHE A 65 -2.19 4.22 -12.33
C PHE A 65 -2.49 3.63 -10.95
N HIS A 66 -3.64 2.98 -10.86
CA HIS A 66 -4.08 2.18 -9.73
C HIS A 66 -4.48 0.79 -10.20
N LEU A 67 -4.07 -0.25 -9.48
CA LEU A 67 -4.45 -1.64 -9.73
C LEU A 67 -4.92 -2.26 -8.42
N ALA A 68 -6.09 -2.90 -8.43
CA ALA A 68 -6.49 -3.87 -7.40
C ALA A 68 -6.22 -5.26 -7.97
N VAL A 69 -5.16 -5.89 -7.54
CA VAL A 69 -4.64 -7.13 -8.11
C VAL A 69 -4.50 -8.20 -7.04
N GLU A 70 -4.94 -9.41 -7.35
CA GLU A 70 -4.69 -10.62 -6.60
C GLU A 70 -3.62 -11.43 -7.32
N THR A 71 -2.68 -11.95 -6.56
CA THR A 71 -1.59 -12.77 -7.08
C THR A 71 -1.69 -14.17 -6.51
N PRO A 72 -2.21 -15.17 -7.27
CA PRO A 72 -2.25 -16.56 -6.83
C PRO A 72 -0.87 -17.09 -6.44
N GLU A 73 0.16 -16.65 -7.14
CA GLU A 73 1.56 -16.89 -6.80
C GLU A 73 2.23 -15.64 -6.22
N PRO A 74 3.24 -15.77 -5.32
CA PRO A 74 3.92 -14.63 -4.69
C PRO A 74 4.88 -13.92 -5.64
N ASN A 75 4.38 -13.32 -6.71
CA ASN A 75 5.14 -12.79 -7.85
C ASN A 75 4.85 -11.33 -8.20
N LEU A 76 4.23 -10.56 -7.28
CA LEU A 76 3.88 -9.16 -7.56
C LEU A 76 5.10 -8.32 -7.95
N SER A 77 6.23 -8.49 -7.27
CA SER A 77 7.44 -7.69 -7.56
C SER A 77 7.99 -7.97 -8.95
N ASP A 78 8.02 -9.21 -9.37
CA ASP A 78 8.53 -9.61 -10.68
C ASP A 78 7.59 -9.17 -11.79
N GLY A 79 6.28 -9.38 -11.63
CA GLY A 79 5.28 -8.94 -12.60
C GLY A 79 5.24 -7.42 -12.75
N MET A 80 5.30 -6.66 -11.64
CA MET A 80 5.35 -5.19 -11.68
C MET A 80 6.67 -4.68 -12.29
N LYS A 81 7.78 -5.35 -12.06
CA LYS A 81 9.06 -5.04 -12.71
C LYS A 81 8.95 -5.24 -14.21
N TRP A 82 8.37 -6.36 -14.63
CA TRP A 82 8.13 -6.67 -16.05
C TRP A 82 7.19 -5.65 -16.69
N LEU A 83 6.02 -5.40 -16.11
CA LEU A 83 5.01 -4.46 -16.60
C LEU A 83 5.60 -3.07 -16.81
N GLN A 84 6.21 -2.50 -15.77
CA GLN A 84 6.74 -1.14 -15.84
C GLN A 84 7.97 -1.04 -16.72
N GLY A 85 8.84 -2.06 -16.72
CA GLY A 85 10.03 -2.11 -17.56
C GLY A 85 9.69 -2.22 -19.04
N THR A 86 8.78 -3.14 -19.39
CA THR A 86 8.33 -3.35 -20.78
C THR A 86 7.62 -2.11 -21.32
N TRP A 87 6.69 -1.54 -20.53
CA TRP A 87 6.03 -0.32 -20.96
C TRP A 87 7.02 0.85 -21.07
N ALA A 88 7.95 1.03 -20.12
CA ALA A 88 8.93 2.11 -20.18
C ALA A 88 9.84 2.00 -21.42
N MET A 89 10.24 0.78 -21.77
CA MET A 89 11.02 0.53 -23.00
C MET A 89 10.21 0.88 -24.25
N ARG A 90 8.95 0.41 -24.36
CA ARG A 90 8.05 0.72 -25.49
C ARG A 90 7.79 2.23 -25.57
N PHE A 91 7.50 2.88 -24.45
CA PHE A 91 7.24 4.32 -24.35
C PHE A 91 8.45 5.15 -24.78
N ASN A 92 9.64 4.85 -24.25
CA ASN A 92 10.86 5.57 -24.59
C ASN A 92 11.21 5.39 -26.08
N ARG A 93 11.08 4.18 -26.63
CA ARG A 93 11.30 3.92 -28.05
C ARG A 93 10.36 4.73 -28.93
N TYR A 94 9.07 4.74 -28.60
CA TYR A 94 8.07 5.51 -29.34
C TYR A 94 8.33 7.03 -29.31
N ARG A 95 8.81 7.52 -28.17
CA ARG A 95 9.07 8.94 -27.95
C ARG A 95 10.48 9.40 -28.36
N GLY A 96 11.35 8.52 -28.80
CA GLY A 96 12.77 8.83 -28.98
C GLY A 96 13.44 9.38 -27.70
N ALA A 97 12.93 8.96 -26.53
CA ALA A 97 13.36 9.47 -25.24
C ALA A 97 14.20 8.44 -24.47
N THR A 98 14.93 8.91 -23.49
CA THR A 98 15.71 8.08 -22.57
C THR A 98 15.34 8.40 -21.12
N GLY A 99 15.64 7.47 -20.20
CA GLY A 99 15.45 7.67 -18.77
C GLY A 99 14.29 6.89 -18.17
N ARG A 100 13.96 7.22 -16.93
CA ARG A 100 12.94 6.51 -16.14
C ARG A 100 11.62 7.27 -16.13
N PRO A 101 10.57 6.75 -16.77
CA PRO A 101 9.26 7.42 -16.79
C PRO A 101 8.64 7.50 -15.40
N PHE A 102 8.73 6.42 -14.61
CA PHE A 102 8.12 6.32 -13.29
C PHE A 102 8.99 6.88 -12.16
N GLN A 103 8.33 7.43 -11.14
CA GLN A 103 8.96 7.94 -9.91
C GLN A 103 9.38 6.78 -9.01
N GLY A 104 10.55 6.18 -9.28
CA GLY A 104 11.07 5.11 -8.45
C GLY A 104 10.23 3.81 -8.52
N ARG A 105 10.23 3.07 -7.40
CA ARG A 105 9.51 1.79 -7.28
C ARG A 105 8.01 2.03 -7.08
N PHE A 106 7.19 1.11 -7.59
CA PHE A 106 5.75 1.13 -7.31
C PHE A 106 5.46 0.98 -5.81
N LYS A 107 4.36 1.54 -5.38
CA LYS A 107 3.76 1.34 -4.06
C LYS A 107 2.73 0.23 -4.16
N ALA A 108 2.68 -0.68 -3.20
CA ALA A 108 1.58 -1.60 -3.04
C ALA A 108 1.19 -1.68 -1.56
N LEU A 109 -0.10 -1.69 -1.30
CA LEU A 109 -0.68 -1.92 0.00
C LEU A 109 -1.30 -3.31 -0.03
N HIS A 110 -1.09 -4.12 1.01
CA HIS A 110 -1.86 -5.35 1.19
C HIS A 110 -3.33 -5.00 1.42
N VAL A 111 -4.21 -5.76 0.81
CA VAL A 111 -5.66 -5.56 0.92
C VAL A 111 -6.28 -6.86 1.42
N GLU A 112 -7.10 -6.77 2.47
CA GLU A 112 -7.91 -7.90 2.92
C GLU A 112 -8.91 -8.28 1.83
N PRO A 113 -9.00 -9.57 1.45
CA PRO A 113 -9.99 -10.04 0.49
C PRO A 113 -11.44 -9.69 0.91
N GLY A 114 -12.37 -9.71 -0.03
CA GLY A 114 -13.78 -9.39 0.22
C GLY A 114 -14.02 -7.89 0.34
N HIS A 115 -14.67 -7.44 1.41
CA HIS A 115 -15.15 -6.07 1.57
C HIS A 115 -14.06 -4.99 1.39
N ALA A 116 -12.87 -5.20 1.95
CA ALA A 116 -11.79 -4.21 1.81
C ALA A 116 -11.30 -4.11 0.35
N LEU A 117 -11.21 -5.24 -0.35
CA LEU A 117 -10.83 -5.29 -1.77
C LEU A 117 -11.88 -4.60 -2.65
N ALA A 118 -13.17 -4.84 -2.40
CA ALA A 118 -14.24 -4.15 -3.11
C ALA A 118 -14.21 -2.63 -2.87
N ARG A 119 -13.98 -2.18 -1.64
CA ARG A 119 -13.81 -0.75 -1.34
C ARG A 119 -12.63 -0.13 -2.09
N VAL A 120 -11.54 -0.87 -2.26
CA VAL A 120 -10.40 -0.42 -3.08
C VAL A 120 -10.82 -0.34 -4.55
N ALA A 121 -11.56 -1.32 -5.06
CA ALA A 121 -12.08 -1.29 -6.43
C ALA A 121 -13.02 -0.10 -6.67
N HIS A 122 -13.96 0.18 -5.75
CA HIS A 122 -14.82 1.38 -5.82
C HIS A 122 -13.99 2.67 -5.85
N TYR A 123 -13.01 2.78 -4.95
CA TYR A 123 -12.07 3.90 -4.96
C TYR A 123 -11.36 4.06 -6.29
N ILE A 124 -10.88 2.96 -6.90
CA ILE A 124 -10.18 2.97 -8.18
C ILE A 124 -11.12 3.43 -9.29
N HIS A 125 -12.34 2.91 -9.37
CA HIS A 125 -13.33 3.34 -10.35
C HIS A 125 -13.75 4.80 -10.19
N LEU A 126 -13.76 5.33 -8.95
CA LEU A 126 -14.09 6.73 -8.66
C LEU A 126 -12.93 7.71 -8.89
N ASN A 127 -11.70 7.24 -9.16
CA ASN A 127 -10.56 8.14 -9.35
C ASN A 127 -10.78 9.22 -10.42
N PRO A 128 -11.43 8.96 -11.58
CA PRO A 128 -11.70 10.00 -12.57
C PRO A 128 -12.59 11.12 -12.04
N VAL A 129 -13.61 10.80 -11.24
CA VAL A 129 -14.49 11.80 -10.59
C VAL A 129 -13.72 12.57 -9.53
N ARG A 130 -12.97 11.89 -8.68
CA ARG A 130 -12.13 12.50 -7.63
C ARG A 130 -11.05 13.44 -8.20
N ALA A 131 -10.55 13.12 -9.39
CA ALA A 131 -9.62 13.94 -10.15
C ALA A 131 -10.32 15.05 -10.98
N LYS A 132 -11.64 15.16 -10.89
CA LYS A 132 -12.46 16.14 -11.62
C LYS A 132 -12.29 16.04 -13.16
N ILE A 133 -12.06 14.83 -13.68
CA ILE A 133 -11.95 14.58 -15.12
C ILE A 133 -13.34 14.50 -15.75
N LEU A 134 -14.30 13.90 -15.04
CA LEU A 134 -15.71 13.78 -15.46
C LEU A 134 -16.62 13.69 -14.24
N GLY A 135 -17.93 13.84 -14.43
CA GLY A 135 -18.96 13.64 -13.41
C GLY A 135 -19.22 12.15 -13.16
N ALA A 136 -19.85 11.83 -12.03
CA ALA A 136 -20.11 10.45 -11.63
C ALA A 136 -21.03 9.71 -12.60
N GLU A 137 -21.98 10.43 -13.22
CA GLU A 137 -22.91 9.92 -14.22
C GLU A 137 -22.21 9.47 -15.51
N ARG A 138 -21.00 10.00 -15.78
CA ARG A 138 -20.19 9.71 -16.95
C ARG A 138 -19.08 8.70 -16.69
N LEU A 139 -18.98 8.11 -15.50
CA LEU A 139 -17.98 7.09 -15.17
C LEU A 139 -17.88 5.95 -16.22
N PRO A 140 -18.99 5.43 -16.78
CA PRO A 140 -18.95 4.43 -17.83
C PRO A 140 -18.19 4.83 -19.09
N GLU A 141 -18.06 6.13 -19.34
CA GLU A 141 -17.36 6.67 -20.52
C GLU A 141 -15.83 6.72 -20.34
N PHE A 142 -15.35 6.60 -19.10
CA PHE A 142 -13.90 6.65 -18.85
C PHE A 142 -13.20 5.40 -19.36
N ARG A 143 -12.68 5.49 -20.57
CA ARG A 143 -12.10 4.36 -21.33
C ARG A 143 -10.97 3.64 -20.59
N TRP A 144 -10.18 4.35 -19.80
CA TRP A 144 -8.97 3.83 -19.18
C TRP A 144 -9.19 3.26 -17.79
N SER A 145 -10.29 2.50 -17.61
CA SER A 145 -10.60 1.81 -16.36
C SER A 145 -11.21 0.43 -16.61
N SER A 146 -11.10 -0.45 -15.62
CA SER A 146 -11.77 -1.75 -15.63
C SER A 146 -13.29 -1.61 -15.68
N LEU A 147 -13.87 -0.53 -15.15
CA LEU A 147 -15.31 -0.29 -15.23
C LEU A 147 -15.78 -0.22 -16.69
N TRP A 148 -15.03 0.45 -17.55
CA TRP A 148 -15.33 0.48 -18.98
C TRP A 148 -15.36 -0.93 -19.59
N TRP A 149 -14.37 -1.76 -19.26
CA TRP A 149 -14.27 -3.14 -19.73
C TRP A 149 -15.41 -4.04 -19.22
N TYR A 150 -15.83 -3.86 -17.97
CA TYR A 150 -16.96 -4.60 -17.40
C TYR A 150 -18.28 -4.37 -18.15
N LEU A 151 -18.41 -3.25 -18.81
CA LEU A 151 -19.58 -2.91 -19.63
C LEU A 151 -19.49 -3.44 -21.08
N GLN A 152 -18.34 -3.99 -21.48
CA GLN A 152 -18.17 -4.54 -22.83
C GLN A 152 -18.68 -6.00 -22.91
N LYS A 153 -19.09 -6.41 -24.12
CA LYS A 153 -19.50 -7.81 -24.39
C LYS A 153 -18.34 -8.81 -24.23
N LYS A 154 -17.14 -8.37 -24.61
CA LYS A 154 -15.90 -9.15 -24.44
C LYS A 154 -14.97 -8.37 -23.55
N ARG A 155 -14.45 -9.02 -22.54
CA ARG A 155 -13.48 -8.46 -21.60
C ARG A 155 -12.30 -9.41 -21.42
N PRO A 156 -11.11 -8.90 -21.06
CA PRO A 156 -9.96 -9.74 -20.71
C PRO A 156 -10.30 -10.74 -19.60
N GLU A 157 -9.84 -11.99 -19.75
CA GLU A 157 -10.11 -13.08 -18.80
C GLU A 157 -9.56 -12.81 -17.39
N CYS A 158 -8.50 -12.01 -17.29
CA CYS A 158 -7.93 -11.64 -16.00
C CYS A 158 -8.82 -10.71 -15.17
N LEU A 159 -9.88 -10.11 -15.76
CA LEU A 159 -10.79 -9.21 -15.04
C LEU A 159 -11.83 -10.00 -14.24
N VAL A 160 -11.77 -9.84 -12.91
CA VAL A 160 -12.62 -10.54 -11.93
C VAL A 160 -13.66 -9.57 -11.39
N ALA A 161 -14.94 -9.83 -11.71
CA ALA A 161 -16.06 -8.97 -11.34
C ALA A 161 -16.73 -9.38 -10.02
N GLU A 162 -16.60 -10.63 -9.61
CA GLU A 162 -17.38 -11.23 -8.53
C GLU A 162 -17.27 -10.46 -7.23
N THR A 163 -16.05 -10.15 -6.78
CA THR A 163 -15.83 -9.44 -5.52
C THR A 163 -16.49 -8.06 -5.52
N VAL A 164 -16.39 -7.35 -6.65
CA VAL A 164 -16.95 -6.00 -6.78
C VAL A 164 -18.48 -6.04 -6.74
N LEU A 165 -19.09 -6.98 -7.46
CA LEU A 165 -20.56 -7.12 -7.56
C LEU A 165 -21.17 -7.68 -6.28
N ALA A 166 -20.53 -8.68 -5.67
CA ALA A 166 -20.98 -9.28 -4.41
C ALA A 166 -21.06 -8.24 -3.29
N GLU A 167 -20.01 -7.45 -3.13
CA GLU A 167 -19.92 -6.44 -2.08
C GLU A 167 -20.70 -5.14 -2.40
N SER A 168 -21.30 -5.07 -3.57
CA SER A 168 -22.17 -3.96 -3.99
C SER A 168 -23.65 -4.31 -3.90
N GLY A 169 -24.01 -5.25 -3.01
CA GLY A 169 -25.38 -5.69 -2.78
C GLY A 169 -25.75 -6.97 -3.54
N GLY A 170 -24.76 -7.83 -3.86
CA GLY A 170 -25.01 -9.12 -4.52
C GLY A 170 -25.50 -8.96 -5.96
N LEU A 171 -24.97 -8.00 -6.69
CA LEU A 171 -25.37 -7.72 -8.06
C LEU A 171 -24.92 -8.83 -9.01
N ALA A 172 -25.78 -9.19 -9.95
CA ALA A 172 -25.43 -10.15 -11.00
C ALA A 172 -24.52 -9.51 -12.07
N ASP A 173 -23.63 -10.30 -12.68
CA ASP A 173 -22.78 -9.87 -13.79
C ASP A 173 -23.59 -9.76 -15.09
N THR A 174 -24.45 -8.77 -15.15
CA THR A 174 -25.35 -8.45 -16.25
C THR A 174 -25.33 -6.97 -16.53
N LYS A 175 -25.82 -6.56 -17.72
CA LYS A 175 -25.95 -5.16 -18.06
C LYS A 175 -26.74 -4.36 -16.98
N THR A 176 -27.78 -4.96 -16.43
CA THR A 176 -28.57 -4.34 -15.34
C THR A 176 -27.79 -4.26 -14.05
N GLY A 177 -27.05 -5.30 -13.68
CA GLY A 177 -26.17 -5.29 -12.50
C GLY A 177 -25.11 -4.21 -12.57
N TRP A 178 -24.46 -4.07 -13.72
CA TRP A 178 -23.45 -3.02 -13.92
C TRP A 178 -24.04 -1.61 -13.92
N ARG A 179 -25.26 -1.43 -14.43
CA ARG A 179 -25.95 -0.14 -14.32
C ARG A 179 -26.23 0.20 -12.84
N ARG A 180 -26.74 -0.75 -12.05
CA ARG A 180 -26.94 -0.55 -10.60
C ARG A 180 -25.63 -0.28 -9.87
N TYR A 181 -24.54 -0.92 -10.29
CA TYR A 181 -23.21 -0.65 -9.75
C TYR A 181 -22.75 0.78 -10.05
N THR A 182 -22.98 1.30 -11.26
CA THR A 182 -22.64 2.70 -11.58
C THR A 182 -23.49 3.69 -10.80
N ASP A 183 -24.78 3.41 -10.59
CA ASP A 183 -25.66 4.21 -9.73
C ASP A 183 -25.14 4.22 -8.28
N TYR A 184 -24.71 3.06 -7.77
CA TYR A 184 -24.08 2.96 -6.45
C TYR A 184 -22.78 3.76 -6.36
N LEU A 185 -21.93 3.75 -7.38
CA LEU A 185 -20.73 4.58 -7.42
C LEU A 185 -21.06 6.08 -7.41
N ALA A 186 -22.14 6.50 -8.06
CA ALA A 186 -22.57 7.90 -8.02
C ALA A 186 -22.95 8.34 -6.60
N VAL A 187 -23.68 7.51 -5.87
CA VAL A 187 -23.98 7.75 -4.44
C VAL A 187 -22.70 7.84 -3.61
N LEU A 188 -21.76 6.91 -3.81
CA LEU A 188 -20.48 6.93 -3.10
C LEU A 188 -19.65 8.19 -3.41
N ALA A 189 -19.70 8.69 -4.65
CA ALA A 189 -19.02 9.91 -5.06
C ALA A 189 -19.59 11.14 -4.33
N GLU A 190 -20.91 11.22 -4.23
CA GLU A 190 -21.59 12.30 -3.51
C GLU A 190 -21.23 12.30 -2.01
N GLU A 191 -21.26 11.13 -1.38
CA GLU A 191 -20.89 10.98 0.03
C GLU A 191 -19.41 11.35 0.28
N ASP A 192 -18.49 10.94 -0.63
CA ASP A 192 -17.07 11.28 -0.51
C ASP A 192 -16.86 12.79 -0.68
N SER A 193 -17.59 13.42 -1.59
CA SER A 193 -17.57 14.87 -1.78
C SER A 193 -18.03 15.61 -0.53
N LYS A 194 -19.16 15.20 0.08
CA LYS A 194 -19.69 15.76 1.33
C LYS A 194 -18.67 15.64 2.49
N ARG A 195 -17.88 14.55 2.53
CA ARG A 195 -16.83 14.30 3.52
C ARG A 195 -15.45 14.85 3.09
N ARG A 196 -15.37 15.76 2.13
CA ARG A 196 -14.14 16.35 1.61
C ARG A 196 -13.06 15.32 1.23
N GLY A 197 -13.48 14.16 0.73
CA GLY A 197 -12.57 13.08 0.30
C GLY A 197 -12.02 12.18 1.42
N GLU A 198 -12.53 12.31 2.65
CA GLU A 198 -12.05 11.50 3.78
C GLU A 198 -12.46 10.04 3.69
N LYS A 199 -13.63 9.73 3.06
CA LYS A 199 -14.16 8.37 2.94
C LYS A 199 -13.11 7.40 2.35
N PHE A 200 -12.36 7.85 1.37
CA PHE A 200 -11.33 7.08 0.67
C PHE A 200 -9.89 7.53 0.95
N GLY A 201 -9.70 8.52 1.83
CA GLY A 201 -8.41 9.16 2.07
C GLY A 201 -7.29 8.22 2.53
N ARG A 202 -7.65 7.10 3.17
CA ARG A 202 -6.72 6.09 3.67
C ARG A 202 -6.40 4.98 2.66
N LEU A 203 -7.17 4.82 1.57
CA LEU A 203 -7.00 3.70 0.64
C LEU A 203 -5.75 3.78 -0.26
N SER A 204 -5.05 4.90 -0.24
CA SER A 204 -3.75 5.08 -0.90
C SER A 204 -2.60 5.34 0.07
N ARG A 205 -2.84 5.20 1.39
CA ARG A 205 -1.86 5.47 2.44
C ARG A 205 -1.67 4.26 3.34
N GLY A 206 -0.53 4.22 4.03
CA GLY A 206 -0.21 3.09 4.90
C GLY A 206 0.41 1.92 4.13
N TRP A 207 0.30 0.71 4.69
CA TRP A 207 0.86 -0.53 4.13
C TRP A 207 -0.18 -1.66 3.99
N VAL A 208 -1.31 -1.54 4.70
CA VAL A 208 -2.40 -2.52 4.69
C VAL A 208 -3.75 -1.81 4.74
N ILE A 209 -4.72 -2.39 4.06
CA ILE A 209 -6.13 -2.01 4.06
C ILE A 209 -6.91 -3.25 4.49
N GLY A 210 -7.54 -3.19 5.65
CA GLY A 210 -8.29 -4.32 6.22
C GLY A 210 -8.51 -4.14 7.71
N THR A 211 -9.04 -5.19 8.33
CA THR A 211 -9.32 -5.27 9.77
C THR A 211 -8.04 -5.33 10.61
N GLU A 212 -8.14 -5.06 11.89
CA GLU A 212 -7.00 -5.21 12.81
C GLU A 212 -6.54 -6.68 12.90
N GLY A 213 -7.46 -7.64 12.76
CA GLY A 213 -7.14 -9.07 12.67
C GLY A 213 -6.25 -9.40 11.48
N PHE A 214 -6.60 -8.89 10.30
CA PHE A 214 -5.80 -9.05 9.09
C PHE A 214 -4.41 -8.40 9.22
N LYS A 215 -4.34 -7.21 9.79
CA LYS A 215 -3.05 -6.55 10.06
C LYS A 215 -2.17 -7.38 10.98
N ALA A 216 -2.75 -7.93 12.06
CA ALA A 216 -2.03 -8.77 13.00
C ALA A 216 -1.54 -10.08 12.36
N GLU A 217 -2.32 -10.66 11.45
CA GLU A 217 -1.93 -11.85 10.67
C GLU A 217 -0.74 -11.54 9.76
N LEU A 218 -0.82 -10.46 8.99
CA LEU A 218 0.29 -10.03 8.13
C LEU A 218 1.56 -9.75 8.95
N HIS A 219 1.40 -9.12 10.11
CA HIS A 219 2.53 -8.88 11.01
C HIS A 219 3.15 -10.21 11.50
N ARG A 220 2.33 -11.23 11.80
CA ARG A 220 2.83 -12.57 12.14
C ARG A 220 3.58 -13.23 10.97
N LYS A 221 3.07 -13.11 9.74
CA LYS A 221 3.76 -13.61 8.53
C LYS A 221 5.11 -12.92 8.35
N LEU A 222 5.19 -11.61 8.55
CA LEU A 222 6.43 -10.83 8.53
C LEU A 222 7.47 -11.32 9.54
N THR A 223 7.02 -11.63 10.76
CA THR A 223 7.91 -12.03 11.87
C THR A 223 8.33 -13.49 11.84
N ARG A 224 7.55 -14.38 11.20
CA ARG A 224 7.90 -15.81 11.07
C ARG A 224 8.89 -16.08 9.94
N GLY A 225 8.92 -15.25 8.91
CA GLY A 225 9.74 -15.48 7.71
C GLY A 225 11.17 -14.95 7.77
N ASN A 226 11.52 -14.07 8.72
CA ASN A 226 12.87 -13.50 8.81
C ASN A 226 13.16 -12.94 10.21
N ALA A 227 14.35 -13.25 10.73
CA ALA A 227 14.86 -12.68 11.98
C ALA A 227 15.07 -11.15 11.94
N ASP A 228 15.07 -10.56 10.75
CA ASP A 228 15.28 -9.12 10.50
C ASP A 228 14.01 -8.44 9.96
N ALA A 229 12.98 -8.26 10.80
CA ALA A 229 11.81 -7.44 10.45
C ALA A 229 12.19 -6.01 10.00
N GLU A 230 13.38 -5.53 10.37
CA GLU A 230 13.94 -4.24 9.92
C GLU A 230 14.35 -4.24 8.44
N ARG A 231 14.56 -5.42 7.82
CA ARG A 231 14.97 -5.56 6.41
C ARG A 231 13.80 -5.68 5.44
N ILE A 232 12.58 -5.86 5.94
CA ILE A 232 11.41 -5.98 5.06
C ILE A 232 10.96 -4.57 4.66
N GLU A 233 11.07 -4.27 3.38
CA GLU A 233 10.42 -3.10 2.83
C GLU A 233 8.94 -3.43 2.64
N LEU A 234 8.10 -2.78 3.42
CA LEU A 234 6.68 -2.77 3.12
C LEU A 234 6.48 -2.21 1.72
N LEU A 235 5.69 -2.93 0.95
CA LEU A 235 5.39 -2.58 -0.44
C LEU A 235 4.91 -1.13 -0.52
N GLY A 236 5.83 -0.19 -0.75
CA GLY A 236 5.52 1.22 -0.93
C GLY A 236 5.04 1.98 0.31
N GLY A 237 5.34 1.52 1.51
CA GLY A 237 5.03 2.26 2.73
C GLY A 237 5.57 3.69 2.67
N ASP A 238 4.71 4.68 2.89
CA ASP A 238 5.16 6.05 3.11
C ASP A 238 5.99 6.12 4.41
N ARG A 239 6.57 7.28 4.69
CA ARG A 239 7.40 7.49 5.88
C ARG A 239 6.63 7.15 7.17
N ALA A 240 5.33 7.43 7.22
CA ALA A 240 4.48 7.19 8.38
C ALA A 240 4.24 5.68 8.60
N ALA A 241 3.96 4.91 7.54
CA ALA A 241 3.78 3.47 7.64
C ALA A 241 5.07 2.74 8.10
N ARG A 242 6.23 3.17 7.57
CA ARG A 242 7.53 2.64 8.01
C ARG A 242 7.86 3.01 9.46
N GLN A 243 7.41 4.17 9.90
CA GLN A 243 7.57 4.60 11.29
C GLN A 243 6.68 3.76 12.20
N GLN A 244 5.41 3.59 11.86
CA GLN A 244 4.47 2.79 12.64
C GLN A 244 4.97 1.37 12.87
N LEU A 245 5.45 0.68 11.83
CA LEU A 245 5.99 -0.68 11.99
C LEU A 245 7.24 -0.76 12.84
N ARG A 246 8.14 0.21 12.70
CA ARG A 246 9.29 0.30 13.60
C ARG A 246 8.84 0.48 15.04
N GLU A 247 7.86 1.33 15.27
CA GLU A 247 7.32 1.57 16.62
C GLU A 247 6.64 0.34 17.20
N GLU A 248 5.89 -0.43 16.39
CA GLU A 248 5.30 -1.71 16.78
C GLU A 248 6.38 -2.77 17.12
N ALA A 249 7.44 -2.86 16.30
CA ALA A 249 8.58 -3.74 16.56
C ALA A 249 9.32 -3.33 17.84
N TRP A 250 9.52 -2.04 18.05
CA TRP A 250 10.14 -1.52 19.29
C TRP A 250 9.26 -1.79 20.51
N GLU A 251 7.95 -1.61 20.41
CA GLU A 251 7.02 -1.92 21.51
C GLU A 251 7.04 -3.40 21.87
N LYS A 252 7.05 -4.30 20.89
CA LYS A 252 7.18 -5.74 21.13
C LYS A 252 8.51 -6.09 21.82
N LYS A 253 9.62 -5.50 21.37
CA LYS A 253 10.95 -5.72 21.97
C LYS A 253 11.02 -5.13 23.38
N LEU A 254 10.43 -3.94 23.58
CA LEU A 254 10.35 -3.31 24.90
C LEU A 254 9.63 -4.19 25.92
N ARG A 255 8.49 -4.79 25.54
CA ARG A 255 7.75 -5.72 26.40
C ARG A 255 8.57 -6.97 26.75
N ALA A 256 9.31 -7.51 25.78
CA ALA A 256 10.19 -8.65 26.03
C ALA A 256 11.30 -8.29 27.03
N ILE A 257 11.99 -7.16 26.83
CA ILE A 257 13.04 -6.66 27.73
C ILE A 257 12.48 -6.33 29.14
N ALA A 258 11.29 -5.72 29.18
CA ALA A 258 10.65 -5.42 30.47
C ALA A 258 10.35 -6.69 31.27
N LYS A 259 9.91 -7.77 30.60
CA LYS A 259 9.73 -9.08 31.22
C LYS A 259 11.05 -9.67 31.74
N GLU A 260 12.13 -9.60 30.95
CA GLU A 260 13.46 -10.07 31.33
C GLU A 260 14.02 -9.29 32.56
N LEU A 261 13.82 -7.97 32.56
CA LEU A 261 14.29 -7.08 33.64
C LEU A 261 13.33 -7.01 34.83
N ARG A 262 12.21 -7.73 34.80
CA ARG A 262 11.14 -7.74 35.79
C ARG A 262 10.62 -6.33 36.11
N VAL A 263 10.42 -5.51 35.07
CA VAL A 263 9.90 -4.16 35.18
C VAL A 263 8.46 -4.13 34.65
N ASP A 264 7.54 -3.60 35.44
CA ASP A 264 6.16 -3.39 35.05
C ASP A 264 6.05 -2.09 34.24
N LEU A 265 5.70 -2.21 32.94
CA LEU A 265 5.50 -1.05 32.06
C LEU A 265 4.24 -0.23 32.40
N GLY A 266 3.29 -0.81 33.16
CA GLY A 266 2.09 -0.12 33.63
C GLY A 266 2.31 0.71 34.90
N ALA A 267 3.36 0.37 35.66
CA ALA A 267 3.68 0.99 36.97
C ALA A 267 5.06 1.68 36.97
N LEU A 268 5.44 2.31 35.83
CA LEU A 268 6.71 3.03 35.76
C LEU A 268 6.71 4.28 36.68
N PRO A 269 7.80 4.54 37.43
CA PRO A 269 7.91 5.71 38.28
C PRO A 269 7.72 7.03 37.53
N ALA A 270 7.15 8.05 38.15
CA ALA A 270 6.97 9.38 37.52
C ALA A 270 8.31 10.06 37.20
N GLN A 271 9.36 9.80 37.97
CA GLN A 271 10.68 10.37 37.79
C GLN A 271 11.26 10.03 36.41
N LYS A 272 11.70 11.05 35.66
CA LYS A 272 12.23 10.90 34.28
C LYS A 272 13.50 10.03 34.21
N SER A 273 14.33 10.08 35.24
CA SER A 273 15.62 9.37 35.33
C SER A 273 15.54 8.12 36.19
N ALA A 274 14.34 7.59 36.46
CA ALA A 274 14.18 6.39 37.28
C ALA A 274 15.05 5.22 36.76
N PRO A 275 15.72 4.47 37.62
CA PRO A 275 16.65 3.39 37.25
C PRO A 275 16.01 2.36 36.29
N GLU A 276 14.75 2.01 36.53
CA GLU A 276 13.99 1.08 35.69
C GLU A 276 13.87 1.58 34.23
N LYS A 277 13.51 2.86 34.06
CA LYS A 277 13.40 3.49 32.73
C LYS A 277 14.75 3.58 32.03
N VAL A 278 15.80 3.89 32.79
CA VAL A 278 17.16 4.01 32.21
C VAL A 278 17.68 2.64 31.78
N ARG A 279 17.47 1.59 32.58
CA ARG A 279 17.81 0.20 32.20
C ARG A 279 17.07 -0.25 30.96
N LEU A 280 15.74 -0.04 30.88
CA LEU A 280 14.94 -0.34 29.72
C LEU A 280 15.45 0.41 28.46
N ALA A 281 15.70 1.71 28.58
CA ALA A 281 16.22 2.52 27.49
C ALA A 281 17.61 2.06 27.04
N ALA A 282 18.49 1.71 27.95
CA ALA A 282 19.84 1.21 27.65
C ALA A 282 19.76 -0.14 26.91
N ALA A 283 18.95 -1.09 27.39
CA ALA A 283 18.78 -2.40 26.78
C ALA A 283 18.13 -2.30 25.39
N MET A 284 17.13 -1.43 25.23
CA MET A 284 16.53 -1.13 23.92
C MET A 284 17.55 -0.55 22.93
N LYS A 285 18.39 0.38 23.36
CA LYS A 285 19.44 0.95 22.51
C LYS A 285 20.54 -0.03 22.15
N ALA A 286 20.85 -0.97 23.02
CA ALA A 286 21.84 -2.01 22.77
C ALA A 286 21.35 -3.06 21.76
N SER A 287 20.04 -3.34 21.72
CA SER A 287 19.45 -4.43 20.94
C SER A 287 18.62 -3.98 19.75
N THR A 288 18.39 -2.68 19.56
CA THR A 288 17.55 -2.14 18.47
C THR A 288 18.05 -0.79 17.94
N SER A 289 17.53 -0.36 16.81
CA SER A 289 17.74 0.99 16.25
C SER A 289 16.76 2.04 16.81
N VAL A 290 16.25 1.86 18.03
CA VAL A 290 15.22 2.73 18.63
C VAL A 290 15.68 4.17 18.74
N SER A 291 14.80 5.11 18.36
CA SER A 291 15.10 6.54 18.47
C SER A 291 14.92 7.04 19.90
N ASN A 292 15.77 8.02 20.30
CA ASN A 292 15.61 8.68 21.60
C ASN A 292 14.25 9.37 21.74
N GLY A 293 13.68 9.90 20.65
CA GLY A 293 12.35 10.52 20.65
C GLY A 293 11.24 9.55 21.02
N TRP A 294 11.29 8.35 20.48
CA TRP A 294 10.33 7.31 20.82
C TRP A 294 10.48 6.86 22.28
N LEU A 295 11.71 6.61 22.76
CA LEU A 295 11.97 6.25 24.16
C LEU A 295 11.54 7.34 25.13
N ALA A 296 11.83 8.61 24.80
CA ALA A 296 11.45 9.74 25.64
C ALA A 296 9.93 9.81 25.84
N LYS A 297 9.18 9.62 24.75
CA LYS A 297 7.71 9.62 24.77
C LYS A 297 7.16 8.37 25.45
N ARG A 298 7.63 7.18 25.08
CA ARG A 298 7.09 5.89 25.53
C ARG A 298 7.35 5.61 27.01
N LEU A 299 8.53 5.99 27.51
CA LEU A 299 8.94 5.80 28.91
C LEU A 299 8.78 7.07 29.76
N ALA A 300 8.19 8.13 29.23
CA ALA A 300 8.05 9.43 29.90
C ALA A 300 9.38 9.92 30.52
N MET A 301 10.46 9.95 29.70
CA MET A 301 11.81 10.36 30.12
C MET A 301 12.14 11.82 29.78
N GLY A 302 11.17 12.63 29.35
CA GLY A 302 11.35 14.04 28.98
C GLY A 302 11.77 14.21 27.53
N GLU A 303 12.81 15.01 27.29
CA GLU A 303 13.29 15.30 25.94
C GLU A 303 14.21 14.19 25.39
N PRO A 304 14.35 14.02 24.06
CA PRO A 304 15.24 13.05 23.45
C PRO A 304 16.70 13.14 23.93
N ALA A 305 17.18 14.35 24.23
CA ALA A 305 18.52 14.60 24.76
C ALA A 305 18.69 13.99 26.17
N SER A 306 17.64 14.06 27.00
CA SER A 306 17.65 13.50 28.35
C SER A 306 17.86 11.99 28.35
N VAL A 307 17.24 11.26 27.41
CA VAL A 307 17.45 9.81 27.25
C VAL A 307 18.93 9.49 27.02
N SER A 308 19.59 10.24 26.14
CA SER A 308 21.04 10.07 25.88
C SER A 308 21.88 10.30 27.11
N GLN A 309 21.59 11.34 27.89
CA GLN A 309 22.31 11.66 29.13
C GLN A 309 22.14 10.58 30.18
N PHE A 310 20.88 10.13 30.41
CA PHE A 310 20.60 9.10 31.41
C PHE A 310 21.26 7.77 31.05
N VAL A 311 21.20 7.35 29.80
CA VAL A 311 21.82 6.08 29.36
C VAL A 311 23.35 6.16 29.43
N ARG A 312 23.98 7.32 29.15
CA ARG A 312 25.44 7.49 29.28
C ARG A 312 25.93 7.39 30.74
N ARG A 313 25.13 7.84 31.69
CA ARG A 313 25.47 7.76 33.14
C ARG A 313 25.38 6.35 33.70
N LEU A 314 24.79 5.41 33.00
CA LEU A 314 24.67 4.01 33.39
C LEU A 314 25.89 3.18 32.92
N ARG A 315 26.70 3.71 32.01
CA ARG A 315 27.99 3.16 31.56
C ARG A 315 29.12 3.69 32.44
#